data_ddd57b18c8f94dc079da7b022cd91b78
#
_entry.id   ddd57b18c8f94dc079da7b022cd91b78
#
_cell.length_a   1.000
_cell.length_b   1.000
_cell.length_c   1.000
_cell.angle_alpha   90.00
_cell.angle_beta   90.00
_cell.angle_gamma   90.00
#
_symmetry.space_group_name_H-M   'P 1'
#
loop_
_entity.id
_entity.type
_entity.pdbx_description
1 polymer ?
#
loop_
_entity_poly.entity_id
_entity_poly.type
_entity_poly.pdbx_seq_one_letter_code
_entity_poly.pdbx_strand_id
1 'polypeptide(L)'
;MNLKKFFMMICVVMSLGLTLTACAPTPTQEGTGGYFDDSVITTKVKAALLGEKNIKSTQISVETFKGRVQLSGFVSSEQEAALAVKTAQTVPGVRTVINSMRLK
;
A
#
# COMPACT_ATOMS: atom_id res chain seq x y z
N MET A 1 6.83 -16.88 -48.70
CA MET A 1 7.00 -15.85 -47.67
C MET A 1 8.44 -15.84 -47.21
N ASN A 2 9.05 -14.70 -47.26
CA ASN A 2 10.47 -14.59 -46.88
C ASN A 2 10.62 -14.58 -45.38
N LEU A 3 11.57 -15.33 -44.91
CA LEU A 3 11.91 -15.40 -43.50
C LEU A 3 12.23 -14.01 -42.94
N LYS A 4 12.78 -13.15 -43.72
CA LYS A 4 13.10 -11.76 -43.33
C LYS A 4 11.84 -10.96 -43.00
N LYS A 5 10.79 -11.10 -43.79
CA LYS A 5 9.53 -10.42 -43.52
C LYS A 5 8.86 -10.93 -42.26
N PHE A 6 8.95 -12.22 -42.03
CA PHE A 6 8.41 -12.83 -40.82
C PHE A 6 9.17 -12.35 -39.60
N PHE A 7 10.48 -12.25 -39.70
CA PHE A 7 11.33 -11.77 -38.60
C PHE A 7 11.05 -10.31 -38.27
N MET A 8 10.83 -9.51 -39.33
CA MET A 8 10.53 -8.11 -39.18
C MET A 8 9.19 -7.88 -38.48
N MET A 9 8.22 -8.73 -38.79
CA MET A 9 6.89 -8.68 -38.18
C MET A 9 6.95 -9.01 -36.70
N ILE A 10 7.74 -9.99 -36.32
CA ILE A 10 7.95 -10.36 -34.93
C ILE A 10 8.61 -9.21 -34.14
N CYS A 11 9.59 -8.55 -34.74
CA CYS A 11 10.27 -7.45 -34.10
C CYS A 11 9.33 -6.27 -33.85
N VAL A 12 8.42 -6.00 -34.76
CA VAL A 12 7.44 -4.92 -34.60
C VAL A 12 6.47 -5.24 -33.46
N VAL A 13 6.04 -6.49 -33.38
CA VAL A 13 5.13 -6.90 -32.30
C VAL A 13 5.81 -6.82 -30.93
N MET A 14 7.07 -7.24 -30.87
CA MET A 14 7.84 -7.13 -29.63
C MET A 14 8.08 -5.68 -29.22
N SER A 15 8.31 -4.82 -30.19
CA SER A 15 8.48 -3.40 -29.94
C SER A 15 7.23 -2.76 -29.35
N LEU A 16 6.06 -3.15 -29.85
CA LEU A 16 4.78 -2.68 -29.31
C LEU A 16 4.54 -3.17 -27.88
N GLY A 17 4.95 -4.39 -27.60
CA GLY A 17 4.82 -4.94 -26.24
C GLY A 17 5.68 -4.18 -25.24
N LEU A 18 6.88 -3.81 -25.64
CA LEU A 18 7.77 -3.03 -24.78
C LEU A 18 7.24 -1.62 -24.53
N THR A 19 6.59 -1.03 -25.53
CA THR A 19 6.02 0.31 -25.39
C THR A 19 4.87 0.31 -24.37
N LEU A 20 4.06 -0.74 -24.38
CA LEU A 20 2.97 -0.87 -23.40
C LEU A 20 3.49 -1.00 -21.98
N THR A 21 4.60 -1.71 -21.79
CA THR A 21 5.21 -1.83 -20.47
C THR A 21 5.77 -0.50 -19.99
N ALA A 22 6.31 0.29 -20.90
CA ALA A 22 6.85 1.59 -20.57
C ALA A 22 5.76 2.61 -20.22
N CYS A 23 4.54 2.36 -20.64
CA CYS A 23 3.40 3.22 -20.32
C CYS A 23 2.74 2.86 -19.01
N ALA A 24 3.26 1.89 -18.28
CA ALA A 24 2.73 1.57 -16.96
C ALA A 24 2.79 2.83 -16.10
N PRO A 25 1.70 3.15 -15.40
CA PRO A 25 1.67 4.34 -14.58
C PRO A 25 2.77 4.27 -13.53
N THR A 26 3.59 5.27 -13.54
CA THR A 26 4.62 5.39 -12.53
C THR A 26 4.03 6.13 -11.34
N PRO A 27 4.40 5.78 -10.14
CA PRO A 27 3.88 6.44 -8.95
C PRO A 27 4.55 7.80 -8.71
N THR A 28 4.74 8.54 -9.77
CA THR A 28 5.48 9.79 -9.70
C THR A 28 4.68 10.93 -9.15
N GLN A 29 3.41 10.74 -8.99
CA GLN A 29 2.51 11.75 -8.45
C GLN A 29 2.92 12.14 -7.05
N GLU A 30 3.61 11.26 -6.39
CA GLU A 30 4.12 11.51 -5.06
C GLU A 30 5.13 12.65 -5.05
N GLY A 31 5.60 13.04 -6.18
CA GLY A 31 6.49 14.17 -6.27
C GLY A 31 5.88 15.47 -5.79
N THR A 32 4.70 15.45 -5.27
CA THR A 32 4.03 16.62 -4.76
C THR A 32 4.40 16.93 -3.31
N GLY A 33 5.63 16.78 -2.95
CA GLY A 33 6.14 17.35 -1.72
C GLY A 33 5.45 16.91 -0.44
N GLY A 34 5.39 15.62 -0.19
CA GLY A 34 4.89 15.12 1.09
C GLY A 34 3.44 14.70 1.10
N TYR A 35 2.76 14.79 -0.01
CA TYR A 35 1.42 14.24 -0.12
C TYR A 35 1.50 12.73 -0.31
N PHE A 36 0.73 11.99 0.46
CA PHE A 36 0.62 10.55 0.33
C PHE A 36 -0.83 10.17 0.02
N ASP A 37 -1.00 9.30 -0.97
CA ASP A 37 -2.30 8.74 -1.28
C ASP A 37 -2.77 7.86 -0.14
N ASP A 38 -4.08 7.89 0.15
CA ASP A 38 -4.65 7.09 1.22
C ASP A 38 -4.38 5.60 1.05
N SER A 39 -4.38 5.11 -0.20
CA SER A 39 -4.08 3.70 -0.47
C SER A 39 -2.63 3.36 -0.12
N VAL A 40 -1.70 4.25 -0.35
CA VAL A 40 -0.30 4.08 0.01
C VAL A 40 -0.16 4.07 1.53
N ILE A 41 -0.82 4.97 2.21
CA ILE A 41 -0.79 5.04 3.67
C ILE A 41 -1.34 3.74 4.26
N THR A 42 -2.48 3.26 3.75
CA THR A 42 -3.07 1.99 4.19
C THR A 42 -2.07 0.85 4.06
N THR A 43 -1.41 0.74 2.91
CA THR A 43 -0.43 -0.31 2.66
C THR A 43 0.74 -0.23 3.64
N LYS A 44 1.24 0.97 3.87
CA LYS A 44 2.36 1.17 4.79
C LYS A 44 1.99 0.89 6.24
N VAL A 45 0.79 1.26 6.64
CA VAL A 45 0.30 0.96 7.99
C VAL A 45 0.17 -0.55 8.18
N LYS A 46 -0.40 -1.25 7.21
CA LYS A 46 -0.50 -2.71 7.26
C LYS A 46 0.87 -3.36 7.37
N ALA A 47 1.84 -2.89 6.58
CA ALA A 47 3.19 -3.42 6.64
C ALA A 47 3.85 -3.17 7.99
N ALA A 48 3.65 -1.99 8.55
CA ALA A 48 4.19 -1.66 9.87
C ALA A 48 3.59 -2.54 10.97
N LEU A 49 2.27 -2.79 10.90
CA LEU A 49 1.61 -3.68 11.86
C LEU A 49 2.12 -5.10 11.74
N LEU A 50 2.36 -5.58 10.51
CA LEU A 50 2.91 -6.91 10.28
C LEU A 50 4.32 -7.06 10.89
N GLY A 51 5.09 -5.98 10.89
CA GLY A 51 6.43 -6.00 11.47
C GLY A 51 6.46 -6.04 12.98
N GLU A 52 5.33 -5.83 13.62
CA GLU A 52 5.26 -5.77 15.09
C GLU A 52 4.91 -7.14 15.64
N LYS A 53 5.82 -7.72 16.44
CA LYS A 53 5.66 -9.09 16.95
C LYS A 53 4.46 -9.25 17.88
N ASN A 54 4.13 -8.20 18.61
CA ASN A 54 3.09 -8.24 19.64
C ASN A 54 1.72 -7.86 19.13
N ILE A 55 1.58 -7.78 17.81
CA ILE A 55 0.30 -7.45 17.17
C ILE A 55 -0.10 -8.58 16.24
N LYS A 56 -1.32 -9.07 16.38
CA LYS A 56 -1.91 -10.00 15.41
C LYS A 56 -2.60 -9.18 14.33
N SER A 57 -1.82 -8.72 13.37
CA SER A 57 -2.27 -7.79 12.34
C SER A 57 -3.36 -8.35 11.45
N THR A 58 -3.48 -9.68 11.33
CA THR A 58 -4.52 -10.30 10.52
C THR A 58 -5.93 -10.04 11.06
N GLN A 59 -6.05 -9.63 12.31
CA GLN A 59 -7.33 -9.33 12.93
C GLN A 59 -7.62 -7.84 12.97
N ILE A 60 -6.73 -7.04 12.42
CA ILE A 60 -6.88 -5.59 12.41
C ILE A 60 -7.08 -5.13 10.97
N SER A 61 -8.17 -4.41 10.75
CA SER A 61 -8.45 -3.78 9.46
C SER A 61 -8.00 -2.34 9.48
N VAL A 62 -7.45 -1.89 8.35
CA VAL A 62 -6.92 -0.54 8.21
C VAL A 62 -7.66 0.15 7.08
N GLU A 63 -8.22 1.31 7.37
CA GLU A 63 -8.83 2.16 6.35
C GLU A 63 -8.30 3.58 6.51
N THR A 64 -8.04 4.24 5.40
CA THR A 64 -7.48 5.58 5.41
C THR A 64 -8.33 6.51 4.57
N PHE A 65 -8.63 7.67 5.11
CA PHE A 65 -9.34 8.73 4.42
C PHE A 65 -8.68 10.08 4.74
N LYS A 66 -8.11 10.69 3.73
CA LYS A 66 -7.42 11.99 3.83
C LYS A 66 -6.39 12.02 4.98
N GLY A 67 -5.61 10.95 5.06
CA GLY A 67 -4.57 10.83 6.08
C GLY A 67 -5.08 10.39 7.44
N ARG A 68 -6.38 10.20 7.60
CA ARG A 68 -6.97 9.71 8.84
C ARG A 68 -7.09 8.20 8.76
N VAL A 69 -6.37 7.51 9.60
CA VAL A 69 -6.32 6.05 9.62
C VAL A 69 -7.25 5.51 10.68
N GLN A 70 -8.15 4.64 10.29
CA GLN A 70 -9.03 3.95 11.22
C GLN A 70 -8.57 2.50 11.35
N LEU A 71 -8.31 2.08 12.58
CA LEU A 71 -7.99 0.70 12.92
C LEU A 71 -9.20 0.07 13.56
N SER A 72 -9.65 -1.05 13.00
CA SER A 72 -10.83 -1.76 13.52
C SER A 72 -10.51 -3.25 13.60
N GLY A 73 -11.40 -3.99 14.24
CA GLY A 73 -11.24 -5.42 14.44
C GLY A 73 -11.13 -5.77 15.91
N PHE A 74 -10.52 -6.93 16.17
CA PHE A 74 -10.45 -7.46 17.53
C PHE A 74 -8.99 -7.67 17.95
N VAL A 75 -8.70 -7.28 19.17
CA VAL A 75 -7.37 -7.42 19.76
C VAL A 75 -7.49 -8.14 21.09
N SER A 76 -6.39 -8.72 21.54
CA SER A 76 -6.38 -9.53 22.77
C SER A 76 -6.28 -8.70 24.03
N SER A 77 -5.77 -7.47 23.92
CA SER A 77 -5.56 -6.61 25.10
C SER A 77 -5.54 -5.14 24.70
N GLU A 78 -5.71 -4.29 25.69
CA GLU A 78 -5.60 -2.84 25.46
C GLU A 78 -4.18 -2.45 25.09
N GLN A 79 -3.19 -3.19 25.58
CA GLN A 79 -1.80 -2.97 25.23
C GLN A 79 -1.56 -3.23 23.75
N GLU A 80 -2.17 -4.27 23.22
CA GLU A 80 -2.08 -4.56 21.78
C GLU A 80 -2.72 -3.43 20.97
N ALA A 81 -3.87 -2.96 21.37
CA ALA A 81 -4.54 -1.84 20.71
C ALA A 81 -3.69 -0.58 20.75
N ALA A 82 -3.13 -0.27 21.91
CA ALA A 82 -2.28 0.92 22.06
C ALA A 82 -1.03 0.82 21.19
N LEU A 83 -0.43 -0.36 21.12
CA LEU A 83 0.74 -0.58 20.28
C LEU A 83 0.39 -0.41 18.80
N ALA A 84 -0.75 -0.92 18.38
CA ALA A 84 -1.21 -0.78 16.99
C ALA A 84 -1.40 0.69 16.63
N VAL A 85 -2.03 1.47 17.51
CA VAL A 85 -2.21 2.91 17.29
C VAL A 85 -0.86 3.61 17.19
N LYS A 86 0.03 3.32 18.10
CA LYS A 86 1.37 3.93 18.11
C LYS A 86 2.14 3.58 16.85
N THR A 87 2.08 2.32 16.42
CA THR A 87 2.75 1.86 15.20
C THR A 87 2.21 2.58 13.98
N ALA A 88 0.89 2.71 13.89
CA ALA A 88 0.27 3.44 12.78
C ALA A 88 0.69 4.90 12.74
N GLN A 89 0.86 5.52 13.90
CA GLN A 89 1.25 6.93 13.99
C GLN A 89 2.65 7.19 13.46
N THR A 90 3.51 6.18 13.41
CA THR A 90 4.88 6.34 12.91
C THR A 90 4.96 6.37 11.38
N VAL A 91 3.89 6.00 10.69
CA VAL A 91 3.88 5.91 9.22
C VAL A 91 3.78 7.31 8.62
N PRO A 92 4.68 7.66 7.70
CA PRO A 92 4.61 8.96 7.03
C PRO A 92 3.29 9.16 6.31
N GLY A 93 2.73 10.35 6.44
CA GLY A 93 1.46 10.69 5.81
C GLY A 93 0.26 10.50 6.72
N VAL A 94 0.41 9.77 7.81
CA VAL A 94 -0.67 9.58 8.78
C VAL A 94 -0.86 10.88 9.58
N ARG A 95 -2.06 11.42 9.53
CA ARG A 95 -2.40 12.66 10.26
C ARG A 95 -3.04 12.36 11.60
N THR A 96 -3.92 11.35 11.61
CA THR A 96 -4.68 10.97 12.82
C THR A 96 -4.93 9.49 12.76
N VAL A 97 -4.91 8.84 13.91
CA VAL A 97 -5.29 7.43 14.03
C VAL A 97 -6.54 7.32 14.91
N ILE A 98 -7.56 6.66 14.38
CA ILE A 98 -8.80 6.42 15.09
C ILE A 98 -8.81 4.96 15.52
N ASN A 99 -8.94 4.74 16.82
CA ASN A 99 -8.99 3.39 17.38
C ASN A 99 -10.44 2.94 17.46
N SER A 100 -10.82 2.02 16.57
CA SER A 100 -12.14 1.36 16.60
C SER A 100 -11.98 -0.13 16.87
N MET A 101 -10.88 -0.54 17.46
CA MET A 101 -10.64 -1.93 17.82
C MET A 101 -11.41 -2.29 19.09
N ARG A 102 -11.76 -3.57 19.20
CA ARG A 102 -12.49 -4.11 20.34
C ARG A 102 -11.71 -5.26 20.96
N LEU A 103 -11.81 -5.42 22.24
CA LEU A 103 -11.23 -6.56 22.93
C LEU A 103 -12.06 -7.82 22.66
N LYS A 104 -11.36 -8.93 22.51
CA LYS A 104 -12.01 -10.24 22.32
C LYS A 104 -12.69 -10.67 23.60
#